data_d5b799b0294de1c7076009ea8beed36b
#
_entry.id   d5b799b0294de1c7076009ea8beed36b
#
_cell.length_a   1.000
_cell.length_b   1.000
_cell.length_c   1.000
_cell.angle_alpha   90.00
_cell.angle_beta   90.00
_cell.angle_gamma   90.00
#
_symmetry.space_group_name_H-M   'P 1'
#
loop_
_entity.id
_entity.type
_entity.pdbx_description
1 polymer ?
#
loop_
_entity_poly.entity_id
_entity_poly.type
_entity_poly.pdbx_seq_one_letter_code
_entity_poly.pdbx_strand_id
1 'polypeptide(L)'
;MTPVRVAGAAAHFGRDLDAAMHRIEAIVRHSRRAGVRLIVLPHGTLGGSGADAPPDDLPQSFPTGDAIFDELRALAGELILCFGYSERDGSRRFHSAVCLTGDGVLGRQRKVHLRKHEVPWYSAGDSFNAFDTPIGRIGMLIDYDKTFPEAARSLAVDGASVIASLSAWPASVTQRTSQLTSDRQTRLFDLYDVARAAENQLFVVSANQTGGLGELRFLGHAKVVDPAGQQLARTGPKAGLATTEIDIEGELSRARHPDSHLEERRLNAYRQTVGPRKAPRPSEFAAPGAN
;
A
#
# COMPACT_ATOMS: atom_id res chain seq x y z
N MET A 1 -16.77 -16.29 8.36
CA MET A 1 -15.86 -16.15 9.56
C MET A 1 -16.40 -15.13 10.55
N THR A 2 -15.89 -15.12 11.79
CA THR A 2 -16.19 -14.04 12.73
C THR A 2 -15.57 -12.75 12.23
N PRO A 3 -16.27 -11.60 12.33
CA PRO A 3 -15.70 -10.31 11.96
C PRO A 3 -14.35 -10.05 12.65
N VAL A 4 -13.41 -9.49 11.93
CA VAL A 4 -12.07 -9.19 12.42
C VAL A 4 -11.84 -7.68 12.44
N ARG A 5 -11.20 -7.18 13.49
CA ARG A 5 -10.85 -5.76 13.59
C ARG A 5 -9.51 -5.51 12.90
N VAL A 6 -9.51 -4.56 11.95
CA VAL A 6 -8.32 -4.17 11.18
C VAL A 6 -8.04 -2.68 11.34
N ALA A 7 -6.79 -2.28 11.16
CA ALA A 7 -6.41 -0.87 11.27
C ALA A 7 -5.32 -0.49 10.26
N GLY A 8 -5.48 0.69 9.64
CA GLY A 8 -4.44 1.39 8.89
C GLY A 8 -3.92 2.57 9.70
N ALA A 9 -2.60 2.74 9.78
CA ALA A 9 -1.99 3.81 10.55
C ALA A 9 -1.61 5.02 9.68
N ALA A 10 -2.01 6.21 10.12
CA ALA A 10 -1.39 7.47 9.75
C ALA A 10 -0.38 7.81 10.85
N ALA A 11 0.92 7.68 10.57
CA ALA A 11 1.95 7.86 11.59
C ALA A 11 3.23 8.44 10.97
N HIS A 12 4.01 9.14 11.77
CA HIS A 12 5.29 9.68 11.34
C HIS A 12 6.43 8.77 11.79
N PHE A 13 7.26 8.37 10.83
CA PHE A 13 8.50 7.63 11.10
C PHE A 13 9.66 8.36 10.40
N GLY A 14 10.61 8.83 11.21
CA GLY A 14 11.84 9.48 10.73
C GLY A 14 13.01 8.51 10.61
N ARG A 15 14.23 9.08 10.60
CA ARG A 15 15.48 8.33 10.46
C ARG A 15 15.96 7.67 11.76
N ASP A 16 15.53 8.17 12.91
CA ASP A 16 15.89 7.66 14.22
C ASP A 16 15.20 6.32 14.46
N LEU A 17 15.99 5.25 14.53
CA LEU A 17 15.51 3.89 14.68
C LEU A 17 14.91 3.64 16.06
N ASP A 18 15.51 4.17 17.12
CA ASP A 18 14.99 3.98 18.50
C ASP A 18 13.64 4.67 18.66
N ALA A 19 13.50 5.89 18.14
CA ALA A 19 12.23 6.58 18.11
C ALA A 19 11.17 5.84 17.27
N ALA A 20 11.58 5.21 16.16
CA ALA A 20 10.70 4.39 15.33
C ALA A 20 10.25 3.14 16.10
N MET A 21 11.14 2.42 16.76
CA MET A 21 10.83 1.22 17.56
C MET A 21 9.88 1.54 18.72
N HIS A 22 10.14 2.60 19.48
CA HIS A 22 9.21 3.05 20.54
C HIS A 22 7.82 3.37 19.98
N ARG A 23 7.73 3.98 18.81
CA ARG A 23 6.45 4.30 18.18
C ARG A 23 5.72 3.07 17.68
N ILE A 24 6.43 2.12 17.06
CA ILE A 24 5.87 0.82 16.66
C ILE A 24 5.31 0.12 17.91
N GLU A 25 6.08 0.05 18.98
CA GLU A 25 5.66 -0.57 20.24
C GLU A 25 4.37 0.07 20.78
N ALA A 26 4.29 1.40 20.80
CA ALA A 26 3.10 2.11 21.28
C ALA A 26 1.86 1.80 20.41
N ILE A 27 2.02 1.80 19.08
CA ILE A 27 0.92 1.49 18.14
C ILE A 27 0.49 0.02 18.29
N VAL A 28 1.44 -0.92 18.33
CA VAL A 28 1.15 -2.36 18.45
C VAL A 28 0.45 -2.66 19.78
N ARG A 29 0.95 -2.12 20.89
CA ARG A 29 0.32 -2.29 22.22
C ARG A 29 -1.11 -1.72 22.25
N HIS A 30 -1.31 -0.53 21.67
CA HIS A 30 -2.65 0.06 21.56
C HIS A 30 -3.57 -0.82 20.70
N SER A 31 -3.11 -1.27 19.54
CA SER A 31 -3.87 -2.12 18.62
C SER A 31 -4.27 -3.45 19.26
N ARG A 32 -3.34 -4.10 19.97
CA ARG A 32 -3.63 -5.36 20.71
C ARG A 32 -4.70 -5.16 21.78
N ARG A 33 -4.61 -4.08 22.58
CA ARG A 33 -5.62 -3.76 23.60
C ARG A 33 -7.00 -3.48 22.99
N ALA A 34 -7.03 -2.92 21.79
CA ALA A 34 -8.26 -2.65 21.04
C ALA A 34 -8.79 -3.87 20.25
N GLY A 35 -8.14 -5.05 20.38
CA GLY A 35 -8.55 -6.27 19.68
C GLY A 35 -8.31 -6.26 18.19
N VAL A 36 -7.39 -5.43 17.69
CA VAL A 36 -6.99 -5.40 16.28
C VAL A 36 -6.23 -6.68 15.94
N ARG A 37 -6.59 -7.31 14.82
CA ARG A 37 -5.94 -8.53 14.30
C ARG A 37 -4.96 -8.23 13.18
N LEU A 38 -5.17 -7.17 12.40
CA LEU A 38 -4.27 -6.68 11.36
C LEU A 38 -4.01 -5.20 11.56
N ILE A 39 -2.75 -4.82 11.70
CA ILE A 39 -2.29 -3.43 11.64
C ILE A 39 -1.36 -3.24 10.45
N VAL A 40 -1.64 -2.23 9.63
CA VAL A 40 -0.78 -1.80 8.53
C VAL A 40 -0.13 -0.48 8.92
N LEU A 41 1.19 -0.45 8.94
CA LEU A 41 2.01 0.75 9.17
C LEU A 41 2.52 1.32 7.84
N PRO A 42 2.95 2.59 7.79
CA PRO A 42 3.44 3.24 6.59
C PRO A 42 4.67 2.55 5.96
N HIS A 43 4.96 2.89 4.69
CA HIS A 43 6.28 2.66 4.13
C HIS A 43 7.31 3.56 4.82
N GLY A 44 8.54 3.07 4.98
CA GLY A 44 9.59 3.76 5.73
C GLY A 44 9.38 3.76 7.25
N THR A 45 8.67 2.78 7.79
CA THR A 45 8.48 2.60 9.24
C THR A 45 9.81 2.35 9.94
N LEU A 46 10.71 1.54 9.35
CA LEU A 46 12.09 1.41 9.82
C LEU A 46 13.02 2.30 9.00
N GLY A 47 13.66 3.25 9.67
CA GLY A 47 14.69 4.10 9.11
C GLY A 47 14.18 5.26 8.23
N GLY A 48 12.86 5.49 8.16
CA GLY A 48 12.25 6.58 7.40
C GLY A 48 12.13 6.30 5.90
N SER A 49 11.49 7.24 5.19
CA SER A 49 11.37 7.19 3.73
C SER A 49 12.62 7.78 3.05
N GLY A 50 13.05 7.14 1.95
CA GLY A 50 14.15 7.62 1.10
C GLY A 50 13.70 8.44 -0.10
N ALA A 51 12.44 8.87 -0.14
CA ALA A 51 11.82 9.41 -1.35
C ALA A 51 12.54 10.61 -2.00
N ASP A 52 13.25 11.43 -1.21
CA ASP A 52 14.04 12.58 -1.71
C ASP A 52 15.41 12.70 -1.01
N ALA A 53 15.91 11.59 -0.47
CA ALA A 53 17.20 11.62 0.22
C ALA A 53 18.37 11.75 -0.79
N PRO A 54 19.34 12.64 -0.55
CA PRO A 54 20.60 12.61 -1.29
C PRO A 54 21.35 11.30 -1.01
N PRO A 55 22.34 10.92 -1.85
CA PRO A 55 23.08 9.66 -1.74
C PRO A 55 23.63 9.38 -0.34
N ASP A 56 24.12 10.43 0.32
CA ASP A 56 24.76 10.36 1.64
C ASP A 56 23.76 10.29 2.80
N ASP A 57 22.46 10.43 2.52
CA ASP A 57 21.38 10.42 3.51
C ASP A 57 20.30 9.36 3.21
N LEU A 58 20.67 8.25 2.56
CA LEU A 58 19.73 7.17 2.34
C LEU A 58 19.34 6.50 3.67
N PRO A 59 18.08 6.01 3.80
CA PRO A 59 17.65 5.28 4.99
C PRO A 59 18.57 4.13 5.34
N GLN A 60 18.69 3.84 6.64
CA GLN A 60 19.30 2.59 7.07
C GLN A 60 18.59 1.42 6.40
N SER A 61 19.35 0.45 5.91
CA SER A 61 18.80 -0.73 5.23
C SER A 61 19.13 -2.00 6.01
N PHE A 62 18.16 -2.90 6.05
CA PHE A 62 18.20 -4.13 6.83
C PHE A 62 18.19 -5.36 5.93
N PRO A 63 19.09 -6.35 6.14
CA PRO A 63 18.95 -7.64 5.48
C PRO A 63 17.70 -8.37 6.00
N THR A 64 17.19 -9.32 5.23
CA THR A 64 15.96 -10.05 5.58
C THR A 64 16.05 -10.88 6.87
N GLY A 65 17.25 -11.21 7.32
CA GLY A 65 17.56 -11.94 8.56
C GLY A 65 18.05 -11.05 9.71
N ASP A 66 17.83 -9.73 9.65
CA ASP A 66 18.23 -8.81 10.71
C ASP A 66 17.48 -9.10 12.03
N ALA A 67 18.20 -9.02 13.17
CA ALA A 67 17.63 -9.29 14.50
C ALA A 67 16.44 -8.39 14.86
N ILE A 68 16.33 -7.20 14.26
CA ILE A 68 15.20 -6.29 14.47
C ILE A 68 13.86 -6.94 14.12
N PHE A 69 13.83 -7.87 13.16
CA PHE A 69 12.61 -8.60 12.82
C PHE A 69 12.17 -9.55 13.93
N ASP A 70 13.11 -10.13 14.70
CA ASP A 70 12.79 -10.98 15.85
C ASP A 70 12.21 -10.14 17.00
N GLU A 71 12.73 -8.95 17.23
CA GLU A 71 12.15 -8.00 18.20
C GLU A 71 10.72 -7.62 17.80
N LEU A 72 10.50 -7.31 16.52
CA LEU A 72 9.16 -6.94 16.01
C LEU A 72 8.17 -8.13 16.04
N ARG A 73 8.66 -9.36 15.82
CA ARG A 73 7.86 -10.57 15.98
C ARG A 73 7.43 -10.78 17.42
N ALA A 74 8.36 -10.66 18.37
CA ALA A 74 8.05 -10.77 19.80
C ALA A 74 7.02 -9.72 20.24
N LEU A 75 7.12 -8.49 19.72
CA LEU A 75 6.18 -7.42 19.97
C LEU A 75 4.80 -7.70 19.35
N ALA A 76 4.74 -8.20 18.12
CA ALA A 76 3.50 -8.47 17.39
C ALA A 76 2.67 -9.56 18.08
N GLY A 77 3.28 -10.67 18.54
CA GLY A 77 2.54 -11.82 19.06
C GLY A 77 1.53 -12.34 18.03
N GLU A 78 0.27 -12.45 18.38
CA GLU A 78 -0.81 -12.89 17.48
C GLU A 78 -1.28 -11.80 16.48
N LEU A 79 -0.88 -10.54 16.69
CA LEU A 79 -1.24 -9.44 15.79
C LEU A 79 -0.49 -9.59 14.47
N ILE A 80 -1.20 -9.51 13.36
CA ILE A 80 -0.60 -9.43 12.03
C ILE A 80 -0.11 -7.99 11.86
N LEU A 81 1.22 -7.82 11.76
CA LEU A 81 1.89 -6.55 11.62
C LEU A 81 2.50 -6.43 10.23
N CYS A 82 2.01 -5.48 9.41
CA CYS A 82 2.59 -5.14 8.11
C CYS A 82 3.26 -3.77 8.20
N PHE A 83 4.53 -3.67 7.77
CA PHE A 83 5.27 -2.40 7.74
C PHE A 83 6.30 -2.35 6.62
N GLY A 84 6.70 -1.13 6.23
CA GLY A 84 7.69 -0.90 5.18
C GLY A 84 9.05 -0.51 5.72
N TYR A 85 10.11 -0.91 5.00
CA TYR A 85 11.51 -0.65 5.34
C TYR A 85 12.39 -0.59 4.09
N SER A 86 13.63 -0.13 4.25
CA SER A 86 14.66 -0.26 3.22
C SER A 86 15.38 -1.60 3.39
N GLU A 87 15.24 -2.49 2.41
CA GLU A 87 15.90 -3.81 2.40
C GLU A 87 17.27 -3.73 1.76
N ARG A 88 18.23 -4.50 2.31
CA ARG A 88 19.56 -4.74 1.71
C ARG A 88 19.69 -6.21 1.35
N ASP A 89 19.99 -6.46 0.08
CA ASP A 89 20.29 -7.79 -0.48
C ASP A 89 21.59 -7.71 -1.28
N GLY A 90 22.69 -8.12 -0.66
CA GLY A 90 24.04 -7.89 -1.17
C GLY A 90 24.34 -6.40 -1.34
N SER A 91 24.67 -5.99 -2.55
CA SER A 91 24.91 -4.59 -2.92
C SER A 91 23.63 -3.82 -3.31
N ARG A 92 22.51 -4.51 -3.45
CA ARG A 92 21.25 -3.90 -3.88
C ARG A 92 20.42 -3.42 -2.68
N ARG A 93 19.69 -2.34 -2.91
CA ARG A 93 18.67 -1.85 -1.99
C ARG A 93 17.28 -1.97 -2.63
N PHE A 94 16.27 -2.23 -1.81
CA PHE A 94 14.89 -2.28 -2.23
C PHE A 94 14.01 -1.51 -1.25
N HIS A 95 12.98 -0.87 -1.76
CA HIS A 95 11.83 -0.51 -0.95
C HIS A 95 11.02 -1.78 -0.71
N SER A 96 10.93 -2.21 0.54
CA SER A 96 10.30 -3.48 0.90
C SER A 96 9.25 -3.32 1.97
N ALA A 97 8.32 -4.24 1.99
CA ALA A 97 7.34 -4.44 3.05
C ALA A 97 7.42 -5.86 3.56
N VAL A 98 7.15 -6.04 4.84
CA VAL A 98 7.05 -7.32 5.49
C VAL A 98 5.75 -7.41 6.26
N CYS A 99 5.14 -8.59 6.25
CA CYS A 99 4.03 -8.97 7.09
C CYS A 99 4.47 -10.10 8.00
N LEU A 100 4.27 -9.96 9.30
CA LEU A 100 4.71 -10.92 10.31
C LEU A 100 3.74 -11.05 11.48
N THR A 101 3.89 -12.14 12.23
CA THR A 101 3.34 -12.38 13.57
C THR A 101 4.46 -12.84 14.50
N GLY A 102 4.15 -13.14 15.75
CA GLY A 102 5.09 -13.80 16.67
C GLY A 102 5.64 -15.11 16.17
N ASP A 103 4.84 -15.87 15.41
CA ASP A 103 5.21 -17.18 14.87
C ASP A 103 6.21 -17.08 13.70
N GLY A 104 6.23 -15.95 12.98
CA GLY A 104 7.14 -15.81 11.85
C GLY A 104 6.79 -14.69 10.88
N VAL A 105 7.60 -14.60 9.83
CA VAL A 105 7.32 -13.79 8.66
C VAL A 105 6.33 -14.55 7.77
N LEU A 106 5.19 -13.92 7.50
CA LEU A 106 4.12 -14.48 6.67
C LEU A 106 4.35 -14.15 5.19
N GLY A 107 4.86 -12.96 4.89
CA GLY A 107 5.13 -12.54 3.51
C GLY A 107 6.01 -11.32 3.42
N ARG A 108 6.61 -11.14 2.25
CA ARG A 108 7.43 -9.97 1.87
C ARG A 108 7.05 -9.49 0.48
N GLN A 109 7.17 -8.20 0.26
CA GLN A 109 6.98 -7.57 -1.05
C GLN A 109 8.08 -6.55 -1.27
N ARG A 110 8.73 -6.57 -2.44
CA ARG A 110 9.58 -5.50 -2.93
C ARG A 110 8.78 -4.59 -3.85
N LYS A 111 8.94 -3.28 -3.72
CA LYS A 111 8.30 -2.30 -4.62
C LYS A 111 8.72 -2.55 -6.06
N VAL A 112 7.74 -2.73 -6.94
CA VAL A 112 7.98 -3.05 -8.34
C VAL A 112 8.13 -1.77 -9.19
N HIS A 113 7.26 -0.79 -8.96
CA HIS A 113 7.27 0.45 -9.75
C HIS A 113 8.04 1.55 -9.01
N LEU A 114 9.28 1.77 -9.42
CA LEU A 114 10.11 2.84 -8.88
C LEU A 114 9.77 4.18 -9.56
N ARG A 115 9.77 5.27 -8.78
CA ARG A 115 9.76 6.62 -9.33
C ARG A 115 11.14 6.96 -9.91
N LYS A 116 11.21 7.88 -10.85
CA LYS A 116 12.47 8.26 -11.54
C LYS A 116 13.62 8.61 -10.57
N HIS A 117 13.31 9.29 -9.47
CA HIS A 117 14.31 9.70 -8.46
C HIS A 117 14.77 8.54 -7.56
N GLU A 118 14.02 7.43 -7.49
CA GLU A 118 14.38 6.24 -6.72
C GLU A 118 15.33 5.31 -7.50
N VAL A 119 15.22 5.29 -8.84
CA VAL A 119 15.97 4.38 -9.72
C VAL A 119 17.49 4.38 -9.50
N PRO A 120 18.17 5.52 -9.21
CA PRO A 120 19.61 5.51 -8.96
C PRO A 120 20.03 4.75 -7.68
N TRP A 121 19.10 4.57 -6.72
CA TRP A 121 19.42 4.10 -5.36
C TRP A 121 18.76 2.78 -5.00
N TYR A 122 17.70 2.41 -5.69
CA TYR A 122 16.90 1.23 -5.41
C TYR A 122 16.74 0.35 -6.64
N SER A 123 16.72 -0.95 -6.41
CA SER A 123 16.32 -1.94 -7.41
C SER A 123 14.82 -2.19 -7.35
N ALA A 124 14.21 -2.45 -8.48
CA ALA A 124 12.81 -2.85 -8.56
C ALA A 124 12.63 -4.31 -8.12
N GLY A 125 11.49 -4.60 -7.50
CA GLY A 125 10.95 -5.96 -7.36
C GLY A 125 10.47 -6.47 -8.72
N ASP A 126 10.08 -7.73 -8.78
CA ASP A 126 9.76 -8.45 -10.02
C ASP A 126 8.38 -9.14 -10.01
N SER A 127 7.68 -9.11 -8.89
CA SER A 127 6.43 -9.86 -8.72
C SER A 127 5.50 -9.24 -7.69
N PHE A 128 4.22 -9.61 -7.80
CA PHE A 128 3.18 -9.36 -6.81
C PHE A 128 2.55 -10.69 -6.40
N ASN A 129 2.84 -11.14 -5.18
CA ASN A 129 2.34 -12.40 -4.65
C ASN A 129 1.54 -12.17 -3.37
N ALA A 130 0.39 -12.81 -3.26
CA ALA A 130 -0.37 -12.90 -2.03
C ALA A 130 0.15 -14.06 -1.18
N PHE A 131 -0.05 -13.99 0.13
CA PHE A 131 0.39 -15.00 1.08
C PHE A 131 -0.68 -15.25 2.14
N ASP A 132 -0.66 -16.45 2.73
CA ASP A 132 -1.63 -16.85 3.72
C ASP A 132 -1.36 -16.21 5.09
N THR A 133 -2.43 -15.82 5.76
CA THR A 133 -2.41 -15.27 7.11
C THR A 133 -3.57 -15.85 7.94
N PRO A 134 -3.57 -15.69 9.28
CA PRO A 134 -4.67 -16.13 10.13
C PRO A 134 -6.04 -15.52 9.81
N ILE A 135 -6.12 -14.48 8.98
CA ILE A 135 -7.39 -13.83 8.59
C ILE A 135 -7.71 -13.98 7.09
N GLY A 136 -6.99 -14.83 6.36
CA GLY A 136 -7.11 -15.03 4.92
C GLY A 136 -5.86 -14.58 4.16
N ARG A 137 -5.91 -14.64 2.82
CA ARG A 137 -4.77 -14.24 1.99
C ARG A 137 -4.64 -12.73 1.88
N ILE A 138 -3.43 -12.21 2.08
CA ILE A 138 -3.11 -10.79 2.02
C ILE A 138 -2.08 -10.54 0.92
N GLY A 139 -2.29 -9.46 0.15
CA GLY A 139 -1.27 -8.88 -0.73
C GLY A 139 -0.76 -7.57 -0.18
N MET A 140 0.44 -7.13 -0.59
CA MET A 140 0.99 -5.84 -0.19
C MET A 140 1.31 -4.97 -1.41
N LEU A 141 0.99 -3.67 -1.32
CA LEU A 141 1.38 -2.63 -2.29
C LEU A 141 2.20 -1.55 -1.60
N ILE A 142 3.26 -1.09 -2.25
CA ILE A 142 4.16 -0.09 -1.71
C ILE A 142 4.11 1.20 -2.55
N ASP A 143 3.63 2.29 -1.93
CA ASP A 143 3.61 3.64 -2.53
C ASP A 143 3.04 3.66 -3.96
N TYR A 144 3.94 3.86 -4.93
CA TYR A 144 3.62 4.06 -6.34
C TYR A 144 2.99 2.84 -7.00
N ASP A 145 3.18 1.63 -6.46
CA ASP A 145 2.57 0.40 -7.00
C ASP A 145 1.06 0.50 -7.09
N LYS A 146 0.40 1.16 -6.13
CA LYS A 146 -1.06 1.31 -6.16
C LYS A 146 -1.61 2.15 -7.31
N THR A 147 -0.76 2.91 -8.04
CA THR A 147 -1.21 3.66 -9.22
C THR A 147 -1.45 2.77 -10.42
N PHE A 148 -0.90 1.55 -10.41
CA PHE A 148 -1.00 0.58 -11.48
C PHE A 148 -2.10 -0.44 -11.19
N PRO A 149 -3.19 -0.45 -11.98
CA PRO A 149 -4.29 -1.41 -11.78
C PRO A 149 -3.80 -2.87 -11.81
N GLU A 150 -2.80 -3.15 -12.62
CA GLU A 150 -2.21 -4.47 -12.81
C GLU A 150 -1.60 -5.02 -11.52
N ALA A 151 -1.03 -4.16 -10.66
CA ALA A 151 -0.43 -4.56 -9.40
C ALA A 151 -1.47 -5.14 -8.45
N ALA A 152 -2.56 -4.41 -8.19
CA ALA A 152 -3.65 -4.88 -7.35
C ALA A 152 -4.39 -6.07 -7.98
N ARG A 153 -4.55 -6.05 -9.32
CA ARG A 153 -5.17 -7.16 -10.06
C ARG A 153 -4.36 -8.45 -9.95
N SER A 154 -3.03 -8.37 -10.00
CA SER A 154 -2.17 -9.55 -9.83
C SER A 154 -2.36 -10.17 -8.45
N LEU A 155 -2.39 -9.36 -7.38
CA LEU A 155 -2.67 -9.84 -6.02
C LEU A 155 -4.06 -10.46 -5.89
N ALA A 156 -5.08 -9.83 -6.48
CA ALA A 156 -6.44 -10.35 -6.46
C ALA A 156 -6.57 -11.69 -7.20
N VAL A 157 -5.90 -11.84 -8.35
CA VAL A 157 -5.83 -13.10 -9.12
C VAL A 157 -5.11 -14.19 -8.36
N ASP A 158 -4.10 -13.82 -7.55
CA ASP A 158 -3.41 -14.75 -6.65
C ASP A 158 -4.20 -14.99 -5.34
N GLY A 159 -5.46 -14.59 -5.29
CA GLY A 159 -6.41 -14.92 -4.23
C GLY A 159 -6.38 -13.98 -3.02
N ALA A 160 -5.76 -12.81 -3.11
CA ALA A 160 -5.83 -11.84 -2.01
C ALA A 160 -7.27 -11.44 -1.72
N SER A 161 -7.65 -11.48 -0.47
CA SER A 161 -8.92 -10.95 0.07
C SER A 161 -8.74 -9.56 0.67
N VAL A 162 -7.51 -9.24 1.10
CA VAL A 162 -7.13 -7.95 1.66
C VAL A 162 -5.84 -7.48 1.01
N ILE A 163 -5.76 -6.21 0.63
CA ILE A 163 -4.52 -5.55 0.26
C ILE A 163 -4.09 -4.62 1.39
N ALA A 164 -2.90 -4.86 1.94
CA ALA A 164 -2.20 -3.91 2.78
C ALA A 164 -1.45 -2.91 1.89
N SER A 165 -1.87 -1.65 1.90
CA SER A 165 -1.26 -0.56 1.10
C SER A 165 -0.40 0.31 2.01
N LEU A 166 0.92 0.20 1.86
CA LEU A 166 1.90 0.89 2.71
C LEU A 166 2.49 2.08 1.97
N SER A 167 2.33 3.28 2.50
CA SER A 167 2.74 4.48 1.77
C SER A 167 3.57 5.46 2.60
N ALA A 168 4.47 6.15 1.91
CA ALA A 168 5.08 7.41 2.32
C ALA A 168 4.74 8.47 1.26
N TRP A 169 3.44 8.68 1.05
CA TRP A 169 2.92 9.49 -0.05
C TRP A 169 2.87 10.97 0.33
N PRO A 170 3.67 11.82 -0.33
CA PRO A 170 3.72 13.24 -0.02
C PRO A 170 2.61 14.03 -0.72
N ALA A 171 2.36 15.22 -0.19
CA ALA A 171 1.63 16.27 -0.88
C ALA A 171 2.36 16.76 -2.14
N SER A 172 1.65 17.48 -2.97
CA SER A 172 2.20 18.10 -4.19
C SER A 172 3.37 19.03 -3.86
N VAL A 173 4.52 18.78 -4.47
CA VAL A 173 5.71 19.64 -4.30
C VAL A 173 5.64 20.86 -5.22
N THR A 174 5.12 20.66 -6.45
CA THR A 174 5.06 21.71 -7.49
C THR A 174 3.81 22.58 -7.40
N GLN A 175 2.73 22.07 -6.82
CA GLN A 175 1.45 22.77 -6.65
C GLN A 175 1.03 22.68 -5.17
N ARG A 176 1.83 23.30 -4.31
CA ARG A 176 1.60 23.30 -2.86
C ARG A 176 0.29 24.03 -2.52
N THR A 177 -0.52 23.38 -1.69
CA THR A 177 -1.72 23.99 -1.10
C THR A 177 -1.54 24.19 0.40
N SER A 178 -2.20 25.20 0.96
CA SER A 178 -2.19 25.41 2.42
C SER A 178 -2.94 24.31 3.17
N GLN A 179 -3.97 23.74 2.53
CA GLN A 179 -4.81 22.68 3.09
C GLN A 179 -4.55 21.34 2.38
N LEU A 180 -4.03 20.36 3.10
CA LEU A 180 -3.77 19.02 2.56
C LEU A 180 -5.02 18.34 1.99
N THR A 181 -6.19 18.60 2.56
CA THR A 181 -7.47 18.07 2.07
C THR A 181 -7.82 18.51 0.65
N SER A 182 -7.30 19.66 0.20
CA SER A 182 -7.49 20.21 -1.15
C SER A 182 -6.36 19.85 -2.11
N ASP A 183 -5.31 19.18 -1.62
CA ASP A 183 -4.15 18.81 -2.43
C ASP A 183 -4.53 17.75 -3.47
N ARG A 184 -3.97 17.90 -4.69
CA ARG A 184 -4.19 16.94 -5.77
C ARG A 184 -3.74 15.53 -5.38
N GLN A 185 -2.63 15.40 -4.65
CA GLN A 185 -2.10 14.12 -4.25
C GLN A 185 -3.00 13.44 -3.22
N THR A 186 -3.68 14.19 -2.34
CA THR A 186 -4.68 13.66 -1.43
C THR A 186 -5.83 13.01 -2.19
N ARG A 187 -6.37 13.71 -3.20
CA ARG A 187 -7.46 13.16 -4.04
C ARG A 187 -7.03 11.91 -4.79
N LEU A 188 -5.82 11.88 -5.35
CA LEU A 188 -5.29 10.72 -6.05
C LEU A 188 -5.04 9.54 -5.09
N PHE A 189 -4.48 9.81 -3.91
CA PHE A 189 -4.25 8.80 -2.87
C PHE A 189 -5.55 8.12 -2.45
N ASP A 190 -6.61 8.93 -2.19
CA ASP A 190 -7.92 8.42 -1.83
C ASP A 190 -8.57 7.64 -2.99
N LEU A 191 -8.50 8.18 -4.21
CA LEU A 191 -9.06 7.55 -5.40
C LEU A 191 -8.43 6.18 -5.70
N TYR A 192 -7.09 6.08 -5.61
CA TYR A 192 -6.43 4.81 -5.90
C TYR A 192 -6.84 3.71 -4.93
N ASP A 193 -6.90 3.98 -3.62
CA ASP A 193 -7.29 2.97 -2.64
C ASP A 193 -8.73 2.48 -2.88
N VAL A 194 -9.67 3.39 -3.16
CA VAL A 194 -11.06 3.07 -3.48
C VAL A 194 -11.18 2.28 -4.79
N ALA A 195 -10.47 2.71 -5.84
CA ALA A 195 -10.51 2.03 -7.13
C ALA A 195 -9.94 0.61 -7.02
N ARG A 196 -8.79 0.42 -6.31
CA ARG A 196 -8.19 -0.90 -6.13
C ARG A 196 -9.10 -1.85 -5.36
N ALA A 197 -9.84 -1.35 -4.36
CA ALA A 197 -10.84 -2.14 -3.65
C ALA A 197 -12.00 -2.55 -4.55
N ALA A 198 -12.66 -1.59 -5.19
CA ALA A 198 -13.88 -1.81 -5.97
C ALA A 198 -13.64 -2.65 -7.23
N GLU A 199 -12.61 -2.35 -8.03
CA GLU A 199 -12.35 -3.07 -9.29
C GLU A 199 -11.89 -4.52 -9.08
N ASN A 200 -11.37 -4.85 -7.89
CA ASN A 200 -10.90 -6.18 -7.53
C ASN A 200 -11.83 -6.90 -6.54
N GLN A 201 -12.87 -6.22 -6.06
CA GLN A 201 -13.83 -6.74 -5.09
C GLN A 201 -13.12 -7.37 -3.88
N LEU A 202 -12.23 -6.58 -3.24
CA LEU A 202 -11.45 -6.95 -2.06
C LEU A 202 -11.31 -5.76 -1.10
N PHE A 203 -10.85 -6.03 0.13
CA PHE A 203 -10.57 -4.96 1.08
C PHE A 203 -9.22 -4.31 0.82
N VAL A 204 -9.14 -2.99 1.07
CA VAL A 204 -7.87 -2.27 1.15
C VAL A 204 -7.71 -1.67 2.54
N VAL A 205 -6.63 -2.03 3.23
CA VAL A 205 -6.18 -1.40 4.47
C VAL A 205 -4.96 -0.55 4.15
N SER A 206 -5.15 0.76 4.13
CA SER A 206 -4.15 1.73 3.67
C SER A 206 -3.54 2.50 4.83
N ALA A 207 -2.20 2.55 4.87
CA ALA A 207 -1.40 3.33 5.80
C ALA A 207 -0.57 4.38 5.06
N ASN A 208 -0.28 5.49 5.71
CA ASN A 208 0.56 6.53 5.14
C ASN A 208 1.34 7.30 6.21
N GLN A 209 2.51 7.82 5.83
CA GLN A 209 3.27 8.76 6.64
C GLN A 209 2.47 10.04 6.91
N THR A 210 2.75 10.70 8.06
CA THR A 210 2.28 12.03 8.44
C THR A 210 3.46 12.96 8.69
N GLY A 211 3.17 14.26 8.89
CA GLY A 211 4.22 15.24 9.21
C GLY A 211 5.11 15.55 8.02
N GLY A 212 6.37 15.82 8.27
CA GLY A 212 7.34 16.20 7.26
C GLY A 212 8.68 15.49 7.40
N LEU A 213 9.38 15.37 6.29
CA LEU A 213 10.77 14.90 6.23
C LEU A 213 11.49 15.73 5.16
N GLY A 214 12.45 16.56 5.55
CA GLY A 214 13.03 17.57 4.65
C GLY A 214 11.96 18.47 4.06
N GLU A 215 11.95 18.59 2.75
CA GLU A 215 10.97 19.40 1.98
C GLU A 215 9.60 18.70 1.83
N LEU A 216 9.50 17.41 2.12
CA LEU A 216 8.29 16.62 1.97
C LEU A 216 7.32 16.87 3.12
N ARG A 217 6.04 16.96 2.77
CA ARG A 217 4.91 16.96 3.70
C ARG A 217 4.00 15.80 3.36
N PHE A 218 3.87 14.84 4.27
CA PHE A 218 3.07 13.64 4.04
C PHE A 218 1.59 13.87 4.32
N LEU A 219 0.74 13.14 3.59
CA LEU A 219 -0.70 13.34 3.58
C LEU A 219 -1.41 12.82 4.83
N GLY A 220 -0.90 11.77 5.49
CA GLY A 220 -1.72 10.98 6.40
C GLY A 220 -2.78 10.18 5.63
N HIS A 221 -4.07 10.36 5.94
CA HIS A 221 -5.20 9.76 5.22
C HIS A 221 -5.18 8.23 5.17
N ALA A 222 -4.78 7.57 6.26
CA ALA A 222 -4.97 6.13 6.40
C ALA A 222 -6.45 5.78 6.35
N LYS A 223 -6.80 4.62 5.78
CA LYS A 223 -8.20 4.21 5.61
C LYS A 223 -8.38 2.70 5.51
N VAL A 224 -9.60 2.25 5.72
CA VAL A 224 -10.07 0.91 5.37
C VAL A 224 -11.18 1.08 4.35
N VAL A 225 -11.06 0.37 3.22
CA VAL A 225 -12.01 0.40 2.11
C VAL A 225 -12.56 -0.99 1.90
N ASP A 226 -13.87 -1.12 1.74
CA ASP A 226 -14.56 -2.38 1.50
C ASP A 226 -14.54 -2.80 0.01
N PRO A 227 -14.98 -4.02 -0.32
CA PRO A 227 -15.03 -4.51 -1.69
C PRO A 227 -15.95 -3.73 -2.65
N ALA A 228 -16.85 -2.89 -2.14
CA ALA A 228 -17.70 -2.00 -2.94
C ALA A 228 -17.07 -0.60 -3.14
N GLY A 229 -15.89 -0.34 -2.56
CA GLY A 229 -15.20 0.94 -2.62
C GLY A 229 -15.65 1.94 -1.55
N GLN A 230 -16.43 1.52 -0.56
CA GLN A 230 -16.82 2.38 0.55
C GLN A 230 -15.69 2.51 1.57
N GLN A 231 -15.39 3.73 1.98
CA GLN A 231 -14.45 3.98 3.08
C GLN A 231 -15.14 3.73 4.43
N LEU A 232 -14.84 2.59 5.06
CA LEU A 232 -15.41 2.18 6.35
C LEU A 232 -14.83 2.96 7.53
N ALA A 233 -13.53 3.30 7.43
CA ALA A 233 -12.82 4.11 8.40
C ALA A 233 -11.75 4.94 7.70
N ARG A 234 -11.45 6.13 8.23
CA ARG A 234 -10.38 6.99 7.72
C ARG A 234 -9.82 7.90 8.80
N THR A 235 -8.55 8.31 8.64
CA THR A 235 -7.95 9.41 9.38
C THR A 235 -7.92 10.68 8.53
N GLY A 236 -7.67 11.81 9.17
CA GLY A 236 -7.25 13.03 8.48
C GLY A 236 -5.72 13.06 8.25
N PRO A 237 -5.15 14.28 8.05
CA PRO A 237 -3.71 14.45 7.83
C PRO A 237 -2.86 14.28 9.09
N LYS A 238 -3.47 14.22 10.27
CA LYS A 238 -2.78 14.01 11.55
C LYS A 238 -2.62 12.52 11.86
N ALA A 239 -1.69 12.21 12.75
CA ALA A 239 -1.49 10.86 13.25
C ALA A 239 -2.78 10.28 13.87
N GLY A 240 -3.04 9.00 13.60
CA GLY A 240 -4.20 8.27 14.08
C GLY A 240 -4.33 6.90 13.45
N LEU A 241 -5.30 6.12 13.89
CA LEU A 241 -5.64 4.81 13.34
C LEU A 241 -7.02 4.84 12.69
N ALA A 242 -7.11 4.42 11.43
CA ALA A 242 -8.37 4.10 10.77
C ALA A 242 -8.73 2.65 11.13
N THR A 243 -9.62 2.47 12.08
CA THR A 243 -9.95 1.15 12.66
C THR A 243 -11.42 0.83 12.44
N THR A 244 -11.70 -0.40 12.01
CA THR A 244 -13.06 -0.93 11.86
C THR A 244 -13.07 -2.45 11.96
N GLU A 245 -14.25 -3.03 12.11
CA GLU A 245 -14.49 -4.48 11.97
C GLU A 245 -14.94 -4.78 10.54
N ILE A 246 -14.46 -5.89 9.99
CA ILE A 246 -14.80 -6.38 8.64
C ILE A 246 -15.15 -7.86 8.68
N ASP A 247 -16.19 -8.25 7.96
CA ASP A 247 -16.54 -9.66 7.68
C ASP A 247 -15.98 -10.03 6.30
N ILE A 248 -14.73 -10.51 6.27
CA ILE A 248 -14.01 -10.75 5.02
C ILE A 248 -14.79 -11.70 4.10
N GLU A 249 -15.21 -12.85 4.58
CA GLU A 249 -15.92 -13.84 3.75
C GLU A 249 -17.29 -13.35 3.30
N GLY A 250 -18.08 -12.83 4.25
CA GLY A 250 -19.44 -12.40 3.96
C GLY A 250 -19.49 -11.22 3.00
N GLU A 251 -18.59 -10.24 3.15
CA GLU A 251 -18.58 -9.06 2.27
C GLU A 251 -17.99 -9.37 0.89
N LEU A 252 -16.94 -10.23 0.80
CA LEU A 252 -16.43 -10.70 -0.47
C LEU A 252 -17.49 -11.52 -1.23
N SER A 253 -18.22 -12.40 -0.55
CA SER A 253 -19.31 -13.16 -1.15
C SER A 253 -20.40 -12.23 -1.70
N ARG A 254 -20.81 -11.23 -0.93
CA ARG A 254 -21.80 -10.23 -1.38
C ARG A 254 -21.33 -9.41 -2.57
N ALA A 255 -20.08 -8.95 -2.53
CA ALA A 255 -19.51 -8.12 -3.59
C ALA A 255 -19.32 -8.87 -4.92
N ARG A 256 -19.07 -10.20 -4.85
CA ARG A 256 -18.83 -11.05 -6.01
C ARG A 256 -20.07 -11.77 -6.52
N HIS A 257 -21.25 -11.48 -5.98
CA HIS A 257 -22.50 -12.07 -6.43
C HIS A 257 -23.50 -10.96 -6.79
N PRO A 258 -24.16 -11.02 -7.99
CA PRO A 258 -24.03 -12.07 -9.02
C PRO A 258 -22.79 -11.94 -9.91
N ASP A 259 -22.14 -10.76 -9.94
CA ASP A 259 -21.08 -10.43 -10.92
C ASP A 259 -19.69 -10.49 -10.28
N SER A 260 -18.85 -11.41 -10.75
CA SER A 260 -17.45 -11.53 -10.30
C SER A 260 -16.48 -10.87 -11.28
N HIS A 261 -15.94 -9.73 -10.93
CA HIS A 261 -14.99 -9.01 -11.80
C HIS A 261 -13.74 -9.83 -12.15
N LEU A 262 -13.35 -10.79 -11.30
CA LEU A 262 -12.18 -11.64 -11.56
C LEU A 262 -12.49 -12.77 -12.54
N GLU A 263 -13.66 -13.42 -12.41
CA GLU A 263 -14.04 -14.58 -13.22
C GLU A 263 -14.52 -14.17 -14.62
N GLU A 264 -15.16 -13.00 -14.74
CA GLU A 264 -15.73 -12.50 -15.99
C GLU A 264 -14.72 -11.84 -16.92
N ARG A 265 -13.43 -11.77 -16.53
CA ARG A 265 -12.40 -11.17 -17.37
C ARG A 265 -12.22 -11.92 -18.69
N ARG A 266 -12.13 -11.17 -19.77
CA ARG A 266 -11.83 -11.69 -21.12
C ARG A 266 -10.39 -11.36 -21.47
N LEU A 267 -9.44 -12.19 -21.00
CA LEU A 267 -8.00 -11.93 -21.07
C LEU A 267 -7.48 -11.71 -22.50
N ASN A 268 -8.08 -12.38 -23.49
CA ASN A 268 -7.74 -12.24 -24.89
C ASN A 268 -8.15 -10.88 -25.51
N ALA A 269 -9.01 -10.13 -24.84
CA ALA A 269 -9.41 -8.78 -25.28
C ALA A 269 -8.42 -7.69 -24.78
N TYR A 270 -7.55 -8.00 -23.82
CA TYR A 270 -6.63 -7.03 -23.23
C TYR A 270 -5.28 -7.03 -23.95
N ARG A 271 -4.74 -5.83 -24.19
CA ARG A 271 -3.37 -5.68 -24.69
C ARG A 271 -2.40 -5.68 -23.53
N GLN A 272 -1.46 -6.60 -23.53
CA GLN A 272 -0.44 -6.74 -22.49
C GLN A 272 0.84 -5.92 -22.76
N THR A 273 1.03 -5.45 -23.99
CA THR A 273 2.21 -4.68 -24.39
C THR A 273 1.83 -3.38 -25.07
N VAL A 274 2.62 -2.34 -24.84
CA VAL A 274 2.53 -1.09 -25.60
C VAL A 274 3.23 -1.33 -26.97
N GLY A 275 2.47 -1.78 -27.95
CA GLY A 275 2.95 -1.86 -29.34
C GLY A 275 3.12 -0.45 -29.94
N PRO A 276 3.84 -0.31 -31.08
CA PRO A 276 3.91 0.95 -31.79
C PRO A 276 2.49 1.44 -32.08
N ARG A 277 2.23 2.73 -31.79
CA ARG A 277 0.96 3.36 -32.15
C ARG A 277 0.75 3.19 -33.65
N LYS A 278 -0.29 2.44 -34.04
CA LYS A 278 -0.77 2.56 -35.43
C LYS A 278 -1.16 4.02 -35.62
N ALA A 279 -0.67 4.63 -36.71
CA ALA A 279 -1.12 5.95 -37.10
C ALA A 279 -2.67 5.97 -37.10
N PRO A 280 -3.30 7.05 -36.62
CA PRO A 280 -4.74 7.15 -36.68
C PRO A 280 -5.17 6.92 -38.13
N ARG A 281 -6.15 6.03 -38.33
CA ARG A 281 -6.77 5.93 -39.67
C ARG A 281 -7.30 7.32 -40.01
N PRO A 282 -7.15 7.81 -41.23
CA PRO A 282 -7.83 9.02 -41.67
C PRO A 282 -9.29 8.89 -41.28
N SER A 283 -9.84 9.88 -40.59
CA SER A 283 -11.22 9.85 -40.09
C SER A 283 -12.16 9.59 -41.28
N GLU A 284 -12.94 8.52 -41.22
CA GLU A 284 -14.08 8.28 -42.11
C GLU A 284 -15.23 9.31 -41.87
N PHE A 285 -14.99 10.30 -41.03
CA PHE A 285 -15.83 11.48 -40.85
C PHE A 285 -15.39 12.64 -41.74
N ALA A 286 -15.25 12.39 -43.05
CA ALA A 286 -15.41 13.45 -44.02
C ALA A 286 -16.89 13.79 -44.07
N ALA A 287 -17.25 14.97 -43.60
CA ALA A 287 -18.62 15.48 -43.68
C ALA A 287 -19.11 15.34 -45.14
N PRO A 288 -20.37 14.90 -45.36
CA PRO A 288 -20.94 14.94 -46.71
C PRO A 288 -20.94 16.40 -47.18
N GLY A 289 -20.36 16.58 -48.36
CA GLY A 289 -20.16 17.88 -49.00
C GLY A 289 -21.43 18.70 -49.04
N ALA A 290 -21.30 19.97 -48.70
CA ALA A 290 -22.24 21.00 -49.07
C ALA A 290 -22.16 21.19 -50.60
N ASN A 291 -23.24 20.84 -51.27
CA ASN A 291 -23.59 21.41 -52.59
C ASN A 291 -24.48 22.62 -52.35
#